data_75cd463ae469ecc0536b66858c028c85
#
_entry.id   75cd463ae469ecc0536b66858c028c85
#
_cell.length_a   1.000
_cell.length_b   1.000
_cell.length_c   1.000
_cell.angle_alpha   90.00
_cell.angle_beta   90.00
_cell.angle_gamma   90.00
#
_symmetry.space_group_name_H-M   'P 1'
#
loop_
_entity.id
_entity.type
_entity.pdbx_description
1 polymer ?
#
loop_
_entity_poly.entity_id
_entity_poly.type
_entity_poly.pdbx_seq_one_letter_code
_entity_poly.pdbx_strand_id
1 'polypeptide(L)'
;LVQAEPVSEVSPVGKIDGMVSLPVTGMKAVESNGRIVFMSDSGRFVIDGTLYDAWSKKPLTSLEEIREAGNTLDLSRLGLKMDDLNPLTLGEGKKKVVVFVDPRCPHCHELLKQALPLTKEYTFQILPVPVLGPDSERQVRQLGCARDKKAATDALLNGRIGNLEQDDA
;
A
#
# COMPACT_ATOMS: atom_id res chain seq x y z
N LEU A 1 50.30 21.66 7.00
CA LEU A 1 49.49 21.07 8.07
C LEU A 1 48.16 21.82 8.09
N VAL A 2 47.14 21.26 7.45
CA VAL A 2 45.76 21.73 7.55
C VAL A 2 45.23 21.25 8.89
N GLN A 3 45.04 22.15 9.84
CA GLN A 3 44.34 21.85 11.08
C GLN A 3 42.87 21.62 10.72
N ALA A 4 42.40 20.39 10.90
CA ALA A 4 40.99 20.09 10.88
C ALA A 4 40.34 20.80 12.09
N GLU A 5 39.45 21.75 11.86
CA GLU A 5 38.62 22.30 12.93
C GLU A 5 37.81 21.19 13.58
N PRO A 6 37.65 21.18 14.89
CA PRO A 6 36.84 20.17 15.55
C PRO A 6 35.41 20.31 15.03
N VAL A 7 34.93 19.26 14.39
CA VAL A 7 33.51 19.13 14.08
C VAL A 7 32.78 19.21 15.42
N SER A 8 32.06 20.30 15.64
CA SER A 8 31.26 20.45 16.86
C SER A 8 30.33 19.24 16.93
N GLU A 9 30.34 18.54 18.07
CA GLU A 9 29.45 17.41 18.36
C GLU A 9 27.98 17.87 18.46
N VAL A 10 27.44 18.40 17.40
CA VAL A 10 26.01 18.62 17.30
C VAL A 10 25.45 17.39 16.61
N SER A 11 24.98 16.44 17.41
CA SER A 11 24.15 15.38 16.85
C SER A 11 23.02 16.06 16.05
N PRO A 12 22.87 15.81 14.75
CA PRO A 12 21.82 16.41 13.95
C PRO A 12 20.41 15.96 14.41
N VAL A 13 20.36 14.97 15.29
CA VAL A 13 19.13 14.45 15.88
C VAL A 13 19.19 14.67 17.38
N GLY A 14 18.41 15.63 17.88
CA GLY A 14 18.16 15.86 19.31
C GLY A 14 17.02 14.98 19.83
N LYS A 15 16.08 15.59 20.58
CA LYS A 15 14.86 14.91 20.98
C LYS A 15 14.02 14.59 19.74
N ILE A 16 13.61 13.33 19.60
CA ILE A 16 12.72 12.88 18.51
C ILE A 16 11.29 13.25 18.89
N ASP A 17 10.65 14.09 18.10
CA ASP A 17 9.26 14.52 18.25
C ASP A 17 8.29 13.66 17.41
N GLY A 18 8.76 13.09 16.30
CA GLY A 18 7.99 12.20 15.44
C GLY A 18 8.87 11.39 14.49
N MET A 19 8.31 10.30 13.96
CA MET A 19 9.00 9.43 13.00
C MET A 19 8.03 8.76 12.02
N VAL A 20 8.42 8.67 10.76
CA VAL A 20 7.70 7.96 9.69
C VAL A 20 8.68 7.13 8.88
N SER A 21 8.32 5.88 8.59
CA SER A 21 9.08 5.04 7.66
C SER A 21 8.89 5.57 6.23
N LEU A 22 10.00 5.71 5.51
CA LEU A 22 9.95 6.03 4.08
C LEU A 22 9.58 4.77 3.28
N PRO A 23 8.94 4.93 2.10
CA PRO A 23 8.77 3.83 1.14
C PRO A 23 10.09 3.44 0.46
N VAL A 24 11.21 3.75 1.10
CA VAL A 24 12.58 3.40 0.70
C VAL A 24 13.16 2.53 1.80
N THR A 25 13.60 1.32 1.44
CA THR A 25 14.12 0.36 2.41
C THR A 25 15.29 0.93 3.21
N GLY A 26 15.21 0.81 4.52
CA GLY A 26 16.32 1.14 5.44
C GLY A 26 16.38 2.61 5.85
N MET A 27 15.36 3.43 5.56
CA MET A 27 15.34 4.85 5.93
C MET A 27 14.03 5.28 6.59
N LYS A 28 14.15 6.25 7.50
CA LYS A 28 13.04 6.89 8.21
C LYS A 28 13.18 8.41 8.15
N ALA A 29 12.06 9.11 8.06
CA ALA A 29 12.00 10.53 8.33
C ALA A 29 11.78 10.74 9.83
N VAL A 30 12.58 11.58 10.44
CA VAL A 30 12.57 11.88 11.86
C VAL A 30 12.40 13.38 12.05
N GLU A 31 11.41 13.78 12.81
CA GLU A 31 11.25 15.18 13.24
C GLU A 31 11.96 15.39 14.57
N SER A 32 12.83 16.39 14.59
CA SER A 32 13.57 16.78 15.77
C SER A 32 13.73 18.30 15.80
N ASN A 33 13.27 18.93 16.88
CA ASN A 33 13.33 20.39 17.06
C ASN A 33 12.70 21.18 15.89
N GLY A 34 11.59 20.72 15.34
CA GLY A 34 10.88 21.35 14.22
C GLY A 34 11.58 21.21 12.86
N ARG A 35 12.58 20.33 12.75
CA ARG A 35 13.28 20.00 11.49
C ARG A 35 13.07 18.52 11.16
N ILE A 36 12.98 18.22 9.89
CA ILE A 36 12.94 16.85 9.40
C ILE A 36 14.32 16.47 8.88
N VAL A 37 14.82 15.37 9.38
CA VAL A 37 16.04 14.71 8.91
C VAL A 37 15.72 13.28 8.51
N PHE A 38 16.55 12.68 7.69
CA PHE A 38 16.38 11.29 7.24
C PHE A 38 17.47 10.43 7.87
N MET A 39 17.06 9.37 8.54
CA MET A 39 17.97 8.52 9.30
C MET A 39 17.87 7.07 8.81
N SER A 40 19.02 6.41 8.68
CA SER A 40 19.07 4.97 8.42
C SER A 40 18.46 4.18 9.60
N ASP A 41 17.94 2.98 9.34
CA ASP A 41 17.39 2.11 10.39
C ASP A 41 18.41 1.78 11.48
N SER A 42 19.70 1.74 11.13
CA SER A 42 20.80 1.56 12.10
C SER A 42 21.07 2.79 12.97
N GLY A 43 20.47 3.94 12.66
CA GLY A 43 20.78 5.22 13.30
C GLY A 43 22.14 5.83 12.97
N ARG A 44 22.95 5.13 12.14
CA ARG A 44 24.34 5.54 11.86
C ARG A 44 24.46 6.69 10.88
N PHE A 45 23.58 6.75 9.89
CA PHE A 45 23.63 7.75 8.84
C PHE A 45 22.44 8.69 8.96
N VAL A 46 22.71 9.97 8.89
CA VAL A 46 21.69 11.03 8.89
C VAL A 46 21.91 11.91 7.66
N ILE A 47 20.84 12.16 6.94
CA ILE A 47 20.80 13.10 5.83
C ILE A 47 19.99 14.30 6.27
N ASP A 48 20.60 15.46 6.28
CA ASP A 48 19.94 16.76 6.53
C ASP A 48 19.65 17.41 5.18
N GLY A 49 18.37 17.61 4.87
CA GLY A 49 17.96 18.15 3.58
C GLY A 49 16.44 18.09 3.39
N THR A 50 15.99 18.47 2.20
CA THR A 50 14.57 18.44 1.83
C THR A 50 14.27 17.21 0.98
N LEU A 51 13.25 16.43 1.36
CA LEU A 51 12.72 15.38 0.51
C LEU A 51 11.85 16.00 -0.58
N TYR A 52 12.13 15.65 -1.82
CA TYR A 52 11.35 16.12 -2.97
C TYR A 52 10.64 14.93 -3.62
N ASP A 53 9.32 15.01 -3.69
CA ASP A 53 8.54 14.03 -4.42
C ASP A 53 8.55 14.37 -5.92
N ALA A 54 9.29 13.59 -6.68
CA ALA A 54 9.40 13.75 -8.12
C ALA A 54 8.08 13.48 -8.88
N TRP A 55 7.14 12.79 -8.25
CA TRP A 55 5.84 12.49 -8.86
C TRP A 55 4.88 13.67 -8.75
N SER A 56 4.70 14.20 -7.56
CA SER A 56 3.86 15.38 -7.33
C SER A 56 4.59 16.70 -7.66
N LYS A 57 5.92 16.63 -7.93
CA LYS A 57 6.81 17.76 -8.24
C LYS A 57 6.81 18.83 -7.16
N LYS A 58 6.81 18.42 -5.90
CA LYS A 58 6.84 19.34 -4.75
C LYS A 58 7.76 18.83 -3.64
N PRO A 59 8.31 19.74 -2.80
CA PRO A 59 8.98 19.34 -1.58
C PRO A 59 7.96 18.79 -0.59
N LEU A 60 8.40 17.81 0.23
CA LEU A 60 7.65 17.28 1.37
C LEU A 60 8.26 17.88 2.64
N THR A 61 7.47 18.66 3.37
CA THR A 61 7.94 19.52 4.46
C THR A 61 7.43 19.09 5.84
N SER A 62 6.55 18.08 5.88
CA SER A 62 6.03 17.52 7.12
C SER A 62 6.03 16.00 7.10
N LEU A 63 6.03 15.36 8.28
CA LEU A 63 5.90 13.90 8.40
C LEU A 63 4.58 13.39 7.82
N GLU A 64 3.51 14.19 7.88
CA GLU A 64 2.21 13.84 7.31
C GLU A 64 2.27 13.79 5.78
N GLU A 65 2.82 14.83 5.14
CA GLU A 65 3.03 14.83 3.68
C GLU A 65 3.90 13.65 3.22
N ILE A 66 4.93 13.31 3.98
CA ILE A 66 5.81 12.16 3.70
C ILE A 66 5.02 10.85 3.82
N ARG A 67 4.18 10.71 4.85
CA ARG A 67 3.32 9.54 5.06
C ARG A 67 2.29 9.40 3.95
N GLU A 68 1.61 10.48 3.58
CA GLU A 68 0.63 10.49 2.49
C GLU A 68 1.27 10.12 1.16
N ALA A 69 2.41 10.73 0.83
CA ALA A 69 3.15 10.41 -0.40
C ALA A 69 3.59 8.94 -0.43
N GLY A 70 4.06 8.40 0.70
CA GLY A 70 4.46 7.01 0.83
C GLY A 70 3.31 6.00 0.71
N ASN A 71 2.09 6.40 1.09
CA ASN A 71 0.90 5.57 1.05
C ASN A 71 0.06 5.77 -0.23
N THR A 72 0.45 6.70 -1.10
CA THR A 72 -0.27 6.96 -2.35
C THR A 72 0.36 6.20 -3.49
N LEU A 73 -0.43 5.38 -4.17
CA LEU A 73 -0.03 4.63 -5.36
C LEU A 73 -0.78 5.19 -6.57
N ASP A 74 -0.03 5.73 -7.53
CA ASP A 74 -0.59 6.17 -8.82
C ASP A 74 -0.48 5.03 -9.85
N LEU A 75 -1.57 4.29 -10.04
CA LEU A 75 -1.61 3.16 -10.98
C LEU A 75 -1.33 3.59 -12.41
N SER A 76 -1.69 4.81 -12.80
CA SER A 76 -1.46 5.30 -14.16
C SER A 76 0.03 5.45 -14.48
N ARG A 77 0.83 5.84 -13.50
CA ARG A 77 2.30 5.92 -13.62
C ARG A 77 2.97 4.56 -13.71
N LEU A 78 2.34 3.55 -13.15
CA LEU A 78 2.78 2.16 -13.29
C LEU A 78 2.35 1.53 -14.62
N GLY A 79 1.67 2.29 -15.48
CA GLY A 79 1.10 1.78 -16.73
C GLY A 79 -0.08 0.83 -16.52
N LEU A 80 -0.65 0.79 -15.32
CA LEU A 80 -1.76 -0.08 -14.96
C LEU A 80 -3.08 0.68 -15.08
N LYS A 81 -4.03 0.09 -15.78
CA LYS A 81 -5.42 0.53 -15.78
C LYS A 81 -6.25 -0.45 -14.97
N MET A 82 -7.15 0.05 -14.14
CA MET A 82 -7.98 -0.80 -13.28
C MET A 82 -8.79 -1.82 -14.10
N ASP A 83 -9.30 -1.43 -15.26
CA ASP A 83 -10.08 -2.31 -16.13
C ASP A 83 -9.25 -3.48 -16.69
N ASP A 84 -7.95 -3.27 -16.93
CA ASP A 84 -7.03 -4.31 -17.40
C ASP A 84 -6.70 -5.34 -16.31
N LEU A 85 -6.87 -4.97 -15.04
CA LEU A 85 -6.64 -5.84 -13.88
C LEU A 85 -7.83 -6.76 -13.57
N ASN A 86 -8.93 -6.61 -14.30
CA ASN A 86 -10.13 -7.44 -14.21
C ASN A 86 -10.62 -7.67 -12.76
N PRO A 87 -10.89 -6.61 -11.97
CA PRO A 87 -11.24 -6.72 -10.57
C PRO A 87 -12.59 -7.42 -10.36
N LEU A 88 -12.75 -8.10 -9.24
CA LEU A 88 -14.05 -8.47 -8.73
C LEU A 88 -14.73 -7.25 -8.14
N THR A 89 -16.05 -7.15 -8.24
CA THR A 89 -16.80 -5.97 -7.79
C THR A 89 -17.75 -6.33 -6.67
N LEU A 90 -17.73 -5.54 -5.60
CA LEU A 90 -18.65 -5.64 -4.49
C LEU A 90 -19.27 -4.25 -4.21
N GLY A 91 -20.59 -4.14 -4.36
CA GLY A 91 -21.34 -2.90 -4.16
C GLY A 91 -21.58 -2.10 -5.44
N GLU A 92 -22.39 -1.05 -5.32
CA GLU A 92 -22.86 -0.19 -6.42
C GLU A 92 -22.75 1.31 -6.09
N GLY A 93 -22.02 1.64 -5.02
CA GLY A 93 -21.86 3.02 -4.57
C GLY A 93 -21.00 3.86 -5.51
N LYS A 94 -21.13 5.17 -5.42
CA LYS A 94 -20.40 6.12 -6.28
C LYS A 94 -18.90 6.21 -5.93
N LYS A 95 -18.55 5.97 -4.67
CA LYS A 95 -17.16 6.04 -4.22
C LYS A 95 -16.46 4.70 -4.49
N LYS A 96 -15.36 4.72 -5.23
CA LYS A 96 -14.59 3.52 -5.55
C LYS A 96 -13.47 3.32 -4.55
N VAL A 97 -13.31 2.10 -4.06
CA VAL A 97 -12.23 1.66 -3.18
C VAL A 97 -11.57 0.45 -3.80
N VAL A 98 -10.26 0.49 -3.98
CA VAL A 98 -9.47 -0.66 -4.44
C VAL A 98 -8.97 -1.43 -3.23
N VAL A 99 -9.19 -2.76 -3.23
CA VAL A 99 -8.79 -3.63 -2.12
C VAL A 99 -7.99 -4.81 -2.67
N PHE A 100 -6.76 -4.97 -2.19
CA PHE A 100 -5.95 -6.15 -2.48
C PHE A 100 -6.22 -7.20 -1.41
N VAL A 101 -6.61 -8.40 -1.81
CA VAL A 101 -6.93 -9.49 -0.88
C VAL A 101 -6.25 -10.79 -1.29
N ASP A 102 -5.72 -11.51 -0.32
CA ASP A 102 -5.37 -12.91 -0.53
C ASP A 102 -6.60 -13.77 -0.21
N PRO A 103 -7.01 -14.68 -1.13
CA PRO A 103 -8.21 -15.50 -0.94
C PRO A 103 -8.18 -16.41 0.28
N ARG A 104 -7.01 -16.69 0.83
CA ARG A 104 -6.82 -17.53 2.02
C ARG A 104 -6.57 -16.73 3.30
N CYS A 105 -6.52 -15.41 3.22
CA CYS A 105 -6.26 -14.55 4.37
C CYS A 105 -7.54 -14.37 5.22
N PRO A 106 -7.58 -14.85 6.48
CA PRO A 106 -8.76 -14.67 7.33
C PRO A 106 -9.11 -13.21 7.58
N HIS A 107 -8.10 -12.35 7.74
CA HIS A 107 -8.30 -10.92 7.96
C HIS A 107 -8.89 -10.22 6.72
N CYS A 108 -8.53 -10.68 5.52
CA CYS A 108 -9.12 -10.20 4.28
C CYS A 108 -10.61 -10.56 4.18
N HIS A 109 -10.98 -11.77 4.55
CA HIS A 109 -12.39 -12.18 4.60
C HIS A 109 -13.18 -11.36 5.61
N GLU A 110 -12.60 -11.07 6.77
CA GLU A 110 -13.24 -10.22 7.78
C GLU A 110 -13.41 -8.78 7.28
N LEU A 111 -12.40 -8.21 6.63
CA LEU A 111 -12.49 -6.91 5.98
C LEU A 111 -13.63 -6.85 4.98
N LEU A 112 -13.75 -7.86 4.11
CA LEU A 112 -14.81 -7.91 3.10
C LEU A 112 -16.20 -8.03 3.74
N LYS A 113 -16.35 -8.77 4.84
CA LYS A 113 -17.61 -8.82 5.60
C LYS A 113 -17.98 -7.45 6.19
N GLN A 114 -17.00 -6.73 6.74
CA GLN A 114 -17.19 -5.37 7.26
C GLN A 114 -17.52 -4.36 6.16
N ALA A 115 -17.12 -4.62 4.93
CA ALA A 115 -17.45 -3.80 3.76
C ALA A 115 -18.92 -3.96 3.30
N LEU A 116 -19.58 -5.09 3.60
CA LEU A 116 -20.97 -5.37 3.13
C LEU A 116 -21.97 -4.27 3.47
N PRO A 117 -22.05 -3.73 4.69
CA PRO A 117 -23.00 -2.65 5.00
C PRO A 117 -22.72 -1.35 4.23
N LEU A 118 -21.51 -1.19 3.69
CA LEU A 118 -21.07 0.03 2.99
C LEU A 118 -21.31 -0.02 1.47
N THR A 119 -21.80 -1.13 0.93
CA THR A 119 -21.95 -1.38 -0.51
C THR A 119 -22.91 -0.45 -1.25
N LYS A 120 -23.79 0.24 -0.53
CA LYS A 120 -24.67 1.28 -1.11
C LYS A 120 -23.94 2.59 -1.37
N GLU A 121 -22.93 2.90 -0.58
CA GLU A 121 -22.14 4.14 -0.68
C GLU A 121 -20.85 3.93 -1.49
N TYR A 122 -20.25 2.76 -1.35
CA TYR A 122 -18.97 2.39 -1.96
C TYR A 122 -19.12 1.25 -2.94
N THR A 123 -18.27 1.28 -3.98
CA THR A 123 -17.99 0.14 -4.85
C THR A 123 -16.57 -0.32 -4.57
N PHE A 124 -16.41 -1.52 -4.05
CA PHE A 124 -15.12 -2.13 -3.79
C PHE A 124 -14.65 -2.89 -5.02
N GLN A 125 -13.52 -2.48 -5.59
CA GLN A 125 -12.82 -3.16 -6.66
C GLN A 125 -11.77 -4.08 -6.02
N ILE A 126 -12.05 -5.37 -5.98
CA ILE A 126 -11.25 -6.36 -5.27
C ILE A 126 -10.26 -6.99 -6.25
N LEU A 127 -8.99 -6.88 -5.95
CA LEU A 127 -7.89 -7.48 -6.68
C LEU A 127 -7.32 -8.66 -5.87
N PRO A 128 -7.61 -9.90 -6.25
CA PRO A 128 -7.04 -11.08 -5.60
C PRO A 128 -5.53 -11.15 -5.86
N VAL A 129 -4.73 -11.32 -4.79
CA VAL A 129 -3.26 -11.43 -4.86
C VAL A 129 -2.77 -12.65 -4.06
N PRO A 130 -1.81 -13.43 -4.57
CA PRO A 130 -1.40 -14.69 -3.95
C PRO A 130 -0.19 -14.49 -3.02
N VAL A 131 -0.37 -13.83 -1.88
CA VAL A 131 0.74 -13.55 -0.94
C VAL A 131 1.01 -14.71 0.04
N LEU A 132 0.05 -15.63 0.23
CA LEU A 132 0.15 -16.75 1.18
C LEU A 132 0.55 -18.08 0.53
N GLY A 133 1.17 -18.03 -0.66
CA GLY A 133 1.80 -19.18 -1.30
C GLY A 133 0.94 -19.91 -2.35
N PRO A 134 1.34 -21.16 -2.74
CA PRO A 134 0.81 -21.83 -3.94
C PRO A 134 -0.70 -22.08 -3.94
N ASP A 135 -1.29 -22.32 -2.77
CA ASP A 135 -2.74 -22.51 -2.66
C ASP A 135 -3.50 -21.21 -2.93
N SER A 136 -2.96 -20.07 -2.49
CA SER A 136 -3.53 -18.77 -2.83
C SER A 136 -3.43 -18.48 -4.32
N GLU A 137 -2.30 -18.82 -4.94
CA GLU A 137 -2.10 -18.68 -6.39
C GLU A 137 -3.16 -19.46 -7.18
N ARG A 138 -3.42 -20.72 -6.80
CA ARG A 138 -4.47 -21.52 -7.42
C ARG A 138 -5.85 -20.87 -7.29
N GLN A 139 -6.19 -20.35 -6.11
CA GLN A 139 -7.47 -19.70 -5.88
C GLN A 139 -7.59 -18.35 -6.63
N VAL A 140 -6.51 -17.57 -6.71
CA VAL A 140 -6.48 -16.35 -7.52
C VAL A 140 -6.73 -16.66 -8.99
N ARG A 141 -6.12 -17.71 -9.54
CA ARG A 141 -6.39 -18.16 -10.92
C ARG A 141 -7.85 -18.58 -11.10
N GLN A 142 -8.41 -19.33 -10.17
CA GLN A 142 -9.82 -19.75 -10.22
C GLN A 142 -10.78 -18.54 -10.22
N LEU A 143 -10.51 -17.54 -9.40
CA LEU A 143 -11.29 -16.29 -9.38
C LEU A 143 -11.12 -15.48 -10.68
N GLY A 144 -9.90 -15.43 -11.23
CA GLY A 144 -9.59 -14.71 -12.46
C GLY A 144 -10.25 -15.32 -13.70
N CYS A 145 -10.28 -16.66 -13.78
CA CYS A 145 -10.84 -17.45 -14.89
C CYS A 145 -12.33 -17.81 -14.68
N ALA A 146 -12.98 -17.31 -13.62
CA ALA A 146 -14.39 -17.58 -13.41
C ALA A 146 -15.25 -16.95 -14.51
N ARG A 147 -16.16 -17.72 -15.08
CA ARG A 147 -17.10 -17.28 -16.12
C ARG A 147 -18.01 -16.18 -15.65
N ASP A 148 -18.47 -16.24 -14.42
CA ASP A 148 -19.33 -15.23 -13.79
C ASP A 148 -18.56 -14.52 -12.65
N LYS A 149 -18.30 -13.23 -12.84
CA LYS A 149 -17.63 -12.38 -11.85
C LYS A 149 -18.43 -12.18 -10.59
N LYS A 150 -19.75 -12.16 -10.66
CA LYS A 150 -20.62 -12.06 -9.48
C LYS A 150 -20.52 -13.34 -8.65
N ALA A 151 -20.60 -14.50 -9.31
CA ALA A 151 -20.39 -15.79 -8.64
C ALA A 151 -18.99 -15.89 -8.03
N ALA A 152 -17.96 -15.35 -8.70
CA ALA A 152 -16.60 -15.29 -8.14
C ALA A 152 -16.52 -14.41 -6.89
N THR A 153 -17.18 -13.24 -6.90
CA THR A 153 -17.24 -12.36 -5.73
C THR A 153 -17.94 -13.06 -4.56
N ASP A 154 -19.08 -13.71 -4.81
CA ASP A 154 -19.83 -14.46 -3.79
C ASP A 154 -19.02 -15.65 -3.25
N ALA A 155 -18.30 -16.36 -4.13
CA ALA A 155 -17.43 -17.46 -3.73
C ALA A 155 -16.25 -16.99 -2.85
N LEU A 156 -15.66 -15.86 -3.17
CA LEU A 156 -14.62 -15.24 -2.35
C LEU A 156 -15.16 -14.88 -0.95
N LEU A 157 -16.32 -14.21 -0.89
CA LEU A 157 -16.96 -13.82 0.38
C LEU A 157 -17.28 -15.02 1.28
N ASN A 158 -17.68 -16.15 0.66
CA ASN A 158 -18.14 -17.35 1.37
C ASN A 158 -17.06 -18.45 1.49
N GLY A 159 -15.84 -18.22 0.98
CA GLY A 159 -14.76 -19.20 1.01
C GLY A 159 -15.02 -20.46 0.14
N ARG A 160 -15.83 -20.38 -0.93
CA ARG A 160 -16.26 -21.50 -1.77
C ARG A 160 -15.68 -21.45 -3.18
N ILE A 161 -14.46 -20.99 -3.33
CA ILE A 161 -13.80 -20.72 -4.62
C ILE A 161 -13.65 -21.97 -5.48
N GLY A 162 -13.41 -23.15 -4.86
CA GLY A 162 -13.22 -24.42 -5.58
C GLY A 162 -14.41 -24.91 -6.41
N ASN A 163 -15.60 -24.32 -6.23
CA ASN A 163 -16.84 -24.70 -6.92
C ASN A 163 -17.19 -23.78 -8.10
N LEU A 164 -16.29 -22.86 -8.48
CA LEU A 164 -16.53 -21.92 -9.57
C LEU A 164 -16.44 -22.62 -10.93
N GLU A 165 -17.42 -22.34 -11.82
CA GLU A 165 -17.31 -22.67 -13.23
C GLU A 165 -16.22 -21.82 -13.87
N GLN A 166 -15.32 -22.49 -14.61
CA GLN A 166 -14.20 -21.85 -15.27
C GLN A 166 -14.54 -21.59 -16.74
N ASP A 167 -14.02 -20.50 -17.31
CA ASP A 167 -13.99 -20.38 -18.76
C ASP A 167 -13.02 -21.40 -19.36
N ASP A 168 -13.44 -22.07 -20.40
CA ASP A 168 -12.56 -22.94 -21.16
C ASP A 168 -11.52 -22.05 -21.87
N ALA A 169 -10.24 -22.20 -21.48
CA ALA A 169 -9.11 -21.45 -22.05
C ALA A 169 -8.68 -22.05 -23.37
#